data_39c5805a7fce9f7832cfc69bf0b95e16
#
_entry.id   39c5805a7fce9f7832cfc69bf0b95e16
#
_cell.length_a   1.000
_cell.length_b   1.000
_cell.length_c   1.000
_cell.angle_alpha   90.00
_cell.angle_beta   90.00
_cell.angle_gamma   90.00
#
_symmetry.space_group_name_H-M   'P 1'
#
loop_
_entity.id
_entity.type
_entity.pdbx_description
1 polymer ?
#
loop_
_entity_poly.entity_id
_entity_poly.type
_entity_poly.pdbx_seq_one_letter_code
_entity_poly.pdbx_strand_id
1 'polypeptide(L)'
;MQQPVTNNCKTDGWTMTVSGPLQVSELGPTHIHEHLHMDCRSILELHDYPTVSEEPLTIKNAAQARWNPGGFPDNYHQTDVELVVAELEPFTMAGGRTIVEVTPSHLSRDPLILRDIAELSGVQVVMGGGYYLAPSHHHLN
;
A
#
# COMPACT_ATOMS: atom_id res chain seq x y z
N MET A 1 2.80 -7.80 -42.37
CA MET A 1 1.54 -7.71 -41.65
C MET A 1 1.63 -8.56 -40.38
N GLN A 2 1.84 -7.94 -39.24
CA GLN A 2 1.80 -8.65 -37.95
C GLN A 2 0.32 -8.83 -37.58
N GLN A 3 -0.07 -10.07 -37.32
CA GLN A 3 -1.41 -10.35 -36.77
C GLN A 3 -1.50 -9.81 -35.35
N PRO A 4 -2.64 -9.21 -34.97
CA PRO A 4 -2.83 -8.78 -33.59
C PRO A 4 -2.80 -10.01 -32.68
N VAL A 5 -1.97 -9.97 -31.65
CA VAL A 5 -1.99 -10.95 -30.56
C VAL A 5 -3.29 -10.76 -29.81
N THR A 6 -4.27 -11.60 -30.11
CA THR A 6 -5.50 -11.69 -29.29
C THR A 6 -5.13 -12.42 -28.01
N ASN A 7 -4.79 -11.68 -26.96
CA ASN A 7 -4.73 -12.21 -25.61
C ASN A 7 -6.15 -12.62 -25.19
N ASN A 8 -6.52 -13.87 -25.43
CA ASN A 8 -7.67 -14.52 -24.79
C ASN A 8 -7.30 -14.83 -23.32
N CYS A 9 -7.05 -13.79 -22.54
CA CYS A 9 -7.05 -13.94 -21.10
C CYS A 9 -8.50 -14.20 -20.68
N LYS A 10 -8.81 -15.45 -20.30
CA LYS A 10 -10.09 -15.77 -19.68
C LYS A 10 -10.15 -15.04 -18.35
N THR A 11 -10.95 -13.99 -18.28
CA THR A 11 -11.23 -13.23 -17.06
C THR A 11 -12.33 -13.89 -16.21
N ASP A 12 -12.56 -15.20 -16.42
CA ASP A 12 -13.57 -15.98 -15.70
C ASP A 12 -13.04 -16.42 -14.34
N GLY A 13 -12.81 -15.47 -13.45
CA GLY A 13 -12.30 -15.75 -12.12
C GLY A 13 -12.81 -14.75 -11.11
N TRP A 14 -12.62 -15.09 -9.83
CA TRP A 14 -12.91 -14.23 -8.70
C TRP A 14 -11.62 -13.92 -7.97
N THR A 15 -11.51 -12.70 -7.47
CA THR A 15 -10.50 -12.30 -6.48
C THR A 15 -11.19 -11.88 -5.21
N MET A 16 -10.48 -11.98 -4.10
CA MET A 16 -10.97 -11.49 -2.81
C MET A 16 -10.44 -10.06 -2.58
N THR A 17 -11.34 -9.14 -2.36
CA THR A 17 -11.03 -7.78 -1.89
C THR A 17 -11.37 -7.65 -0.41
N VAL A 18 -10.96 -6.56 0.23
CA VAL A 18 -11.34 -6.27 1.63
C VAL A 18 -12.85 -6.04 1.80
N SER A 19 -13.56 -5.73 0.72
CA SER A 19 -15.02 -5.55 0.69
C SER A 19 -15.77 -6.83 0.26
N GLY A 20 -15.05 -7.92 -0.04
CA GLY A 20 -15.64 -9.19 -0.46
C GLY A 20 -15.16 -9.67 -1.83
N PRO A 21 -15.78 -10.75 -2.36
CA PRO A 21 -15.39 -11.30 -3.64
C PRO A 21 -15.77 -10.37 -4.80
N LEU A 22 -14.87 -10.22 -5.77
CA LEU A 22 -15.03 -9.41 -6.98
C LEU A 22 -14.67 -10.24 -8.21
N GLN A 23 -15.43 -10.09 -9.31
CA GLN A 23 -15.05 -10.73 -10.56
C GLN A 23 -13.79 -10.08 -11.14
N VAL A 24 -12.87 -10.88 -11.67
CA VAL A 24 -11.62 -10.38 -12.26
C VAL A 24 -11.88 -9.38 -13.39
N SER A 25 -12.98 -9.51 -14.12
CA SER A 25 -13.42 -8.56 -15.15
C SER A 25 -13.79 -7.17 -14.61
N GLU A 26 -14.05 -7.04 -13.32
CA GLU A 26 -14.45 -5.80 -12.65
C GLU A 26 -13.28 -5.05 -12.01
N LEU A 27 -12.07 -5.66 -11.97
CA LEU A 27 -10.87 -5.04 -11.38
C LEU A 27 -10.52 -3.69 -12.05
N GLY A 28 -10.66 -3.62 -13.37
CA GLY A 28 -10.26 -2.41 -14.12
C GLY A 28 -8.76 -2.12 -14.05
N PRO A 29 -8.34 -0.87 -14.33
CA PRO A 29 -6.95 -0.47 -14.20
C PRO A 29 -6.47 -0.62 -12.75
N THR A 30 -5.41 -1.42 -12.57
CA THR A 30 -4.93 -1.88 -11.27
C THR A 30 -3.51 -1.41 -10.99
N HIS A 31 -3.30 -0.76 -9.85
CA HIS A 31 -1.98 -0.54 -9.28
C HIS A 31 -1.60 -1.75 -8.43
N ILE A 32 -0.51 -2.42 -8.82
CA ILE A 32 -0.20 -3.76 -8.30
C ILE A 32 0.69 -3.78 -7.05
N HIS A 33 1.07 -2.63 -6.50
CA HIS A 33 1.95 -2.56 -5.33
C HIS A 33 1.80 -1.19 -4.64
N GLU A 34 1.13 -1.18 -3.50
CA GLU A 34 0.97 0.03 -2.68
C GLU A 34 0.91 -0.31 -1.19
N HIS A 35 1.14 0.70 -0.36
CA HIS A 35 1.02 0.67 1.09
C HIS A 35 0.01 1.75 1.51
N LEU A 36 -1.25 1.38 1.71
CA LEU A 36 -2.32 2.31 2.07
C LEU A 36 -2.36 2.62 3.56
N HIS A 37 -1.99 1.66 4.39
CA HIS A 37 -1.91 1.82 5.84
C HIS A 37 -0.74 1.01 6.38
N MET A 38 0.24 1.70 6.96
CA MET A 38 1.43 1.04 7.47
C MET A 38 2.06 1.78 8.65
N ASP A 39 2.69 1.01 9.53
CA ASP A 39 3.68 1.49 10.50
C ASP A 39 4.91 0.59 10.43
N CYS A 40 5.92 1.07 9.76
CA CYS A 40 7.18 0.37 9.52
C CYS A 40 8.31 0.87 10.43
N ARG A 41 8.03 1.67 11.46
CA ARG A 41 9.05 2.26 12.33
C ARG A 41 9.88 1.22 13.06
N SER A 42 9.34 0.04 13.33
CA SER A 42 10.11 -1.09 13.87
C SER A 42 11.29 -1.52 12.99
N ILE A 43 11.26 -1.23 11.69
CA ILE A 43 12.37 -1.50 10.79
C ILE A 43 13.57 -0.59 11.09
N LEU A 44 13.34 0.62 11.58
CA LEU A 44 14.41 1.56 11.94
C LEU A 44 15.26 1.02 13.08
N GLU A 45 14.61 0.37 14.06
CA GLU A 45 15.29 -0.27 15.20
C GLU A 45 16.18 -1.44 14.74
N LEU A 46 15.74 -2.20 13.72
CA LEU A 46 16.49 -3.32 13.17
C LEU A 46 17.77 -2.91 12.44
N HIS A 47 17.79 -1.70 11.89
CA HIS A 47 18.89 -1.22 11.05
C HIS A 47 19.78 -0.18 11.73
N ASP A 48 19.50 0.14 13.01
CA ASP A 48 20.24 1.13 13.81
C ASP A 48 20.42 2.48 13.06
N TYR A 49 19.36 2.93 12.37
CA TYR A 49 19.37 4.22 11.70
C TYR A 49 19.30 5.36 12.72
N PRO A 50 20.30 6.26 12.73
CA PRO A 50 20.22 7.42 13.60
C PRO A 50 19.09 8.35 13.16
N THR A 51 18.20 8.69 14.08
CA THR A 51 17.18 9.70 13.84
C THR A 51 17.83 11.05 13.55
N VAL A 52 17.45 11.66 12.43
CA VAL A 52 17.91 13.00 12.03
C VAL A 52 16.89 14.06 12.47
N SER A 53 15.60 13.76 12.37
CA SER A 53 14.52 14.65 12.75
C SER A 53 13.27 13.87 13.14
N GLU A 54 12.64 14.29 14.22
CA GLU A 54 11.30 13.83 14.65
C GLU A 54 10.18 14.71 14.06
N GLU A 55 10.52 15.72 13.27
CA GLU A 55 9.53 16.57 12.63
C GLU A 55 8.80 15.83 11.50
N PRO A 56 7.51 16.14 11.27
CA PRO A 56 6.77 15.60 10.14
C PRO A 56 7.46 15.88 8.81
N LEU A 57 7.33 14.95 7.86
CA LEU A 57 7.80 15.16 6.50
C LEU A 57 7.00 16.27 5.81
N THR A 58 7.72 17.18 5.22
CA THR A 58 7.18 18.30 4.44
C THR A 58 8.04 18.50 3.21
N ILE A 59 7.58 19.32 2.28
CA ILE A 59 8.38 19.71 1.11
C ILE A 59 9.71 20.36 1.50
N LYS A 60 9.83 20.95 2.69
CA LYS A 60 11.04 21.63 3.15
C LYS A 60 12.16 20.66 3.51
N ASN A 61 11.83 19.49 4.04
CA ASN A 61 12.81 18.46 4.47
C ASN A 61 12.78 17.20 3.59
N ALA A 62 11.90 17.13 2.59
CA ALA A 62 11.77 15.98 1.69
C ALA A 62 13.08 15.59 0.98
N ALA A 63 13.93 16.59 0.63
CA ALA A 63 15.21 16.30 0.02
C ALA A 63 16.18 15.58 0.97
N GLN A 64 16.16 15.91 2.26
CA GLN A 64 16.97 15.23 3.27
C GLN A 64 16.47 13.80 3.51
N ALA A 65 15.16 13.62 3.64
CA ALA A 65 14.53 12.30 3.79
C ALA A 65 14.81 11.40 2.57
N ARG A 66 14.87 11.95 1.37
CA ARG A 66 15.23 11.19 0.15
C ARG A 66 16.65 10.62 0.20
N TRP A 67 17.61 11.35 0.81
CA TRP A 67 19.00 10.89 0.94
C TRP A 67 19.23 10.00 2.15
N ASN A 68 18.47 10.20 3.21
CA ASN A 68 18.55 9.41 4.44
C ASN A 68 17.14 9.09 4.95
N PRO A 69 16.40 8.20 4.27
CA PRO A 69 15.02 7.89 4.63
C PRO A 69 14.88 7.35 6.07
N GLY A 70 15.83 6.55 6.53
CA GLY A 70 15.84 5.98 7.88
C GLY A 70 16.03 7.01 9.00
N GLY A 71 16.51 8.20 8.68
CA GLY A 71 16.67 9.29 9.67
C GLY A 71 15.38 10.06 9.96
N PHE A 72 14.27 9.72 9.32
CA PHE A 72 12.98 10.39 9.46
C PHE A 72 11.89 9.36 9.76
N PRO A 73 11.57 9.09 11.04
CA PRO A 73 10.56 8.10 11.44
C PRO A 73 9.20 8.32 10.78
N ASP A 74 8.80 9.56 10.55
CA ASP A 74 7.56 9.93 9.86
C ASP A 74 7.45 9.33 8.44
N ASN A 75 8.59 9.11 7.76
CA ASN A 75 8.64 8.45 6.45
C ASN A 75 8.22 6.96 6.49
N TYR A 76 8.12 6.38 7.68
CA TYR A 76 7.78 4.98 7.91
C TYR A 76 6.42 4.81 8.60
N HIS A 77 5.63 5.89 8.67
CA HIS A 77 4.37 5.91 9.37
C HIS A 77 3.29 6.59 8.55
N GLN A 78 2.35 5.80 8.05
CA GLN A 78 1.18 6.27 7.29
C GLN A 78 -0.06 5.58 7.83
N THR A 79 -0.77 6.26 8.71
CA THR A 79 -1.97 5.74 9.40
C THR A 79 -3.15 6.71 9.35
N ASP A 80 -2.99 7.86 8.70
CA ASP A 80 -4.05 8.84 8.51
C ASP A 80 -4.95 8.44 7.35
N VAL A 81 -6.11 7.88 7.67
CA VAL A 81 -7.10 7.39 6.69
C VAL A 81 -7.64 8.52 5.82
N GLU A 82 -7.90 9.71 6.38
CA GLU A 82 -8.44 10.84 5.62
C GLU A 82 -7.43 11.32 4.57
N LEU A 83 -6.15 11.39 4.96
CA LEU A 83 -5.07 11.73 4.03
C LEU A 83 -4.95 10.69 2.91
N VAL A 84 -4.96 9.40 3.24
CA VAL A 84 -4.87 8.32 2.24
C VAL A 84 -6.04 8.39 1.25
N VAL A 85 -7.25 8.60 1.74
CA VAL A 85 -8.44 8.74 0.87
C VAL A 85 -8.29 9.94 -0.07
N ALA A 86 -7.80 11.09 0.44
CA ALA A 86 -7.56 12.26 -0.39
C ALA A 86 -6.46 12.01 -1.46
N GLU A 87 -5.38 11.31 -1.12
CA GLU A 87 -4.31 10.95 -2.05
C GLU A 87 -4.77 9.93 -3.12
N LEU A 88 -5.83 9.17 -2.89
CA LEU A 88 -6.43 8.27 -3.87
C LEU A 88 -7.31 8.96 -4.91
N GLU A 89 -7.74 10.21 -4.67
CA GLU A 89 -8.58 10.95 -5.61
C GLU A 89 -7.94 11.11 -7.00
N PRO A 90 -6.67 11.53 -7.15
CA PRO A 90 -6.02 11.61 -8.46
C PRO A 90 -5.95 10.26 -9.18
N PHE A 91 -5.77 9.15 -8.45
CA PHE A 91 -5.77 7.81 -9.02
C PHE A 91 -7.14 7.46 -9.62
N THR A 92 -8.22 7.71 -8.88
CA THR A 92 -9.60 7.44 -9.36
C THR A 92 -9.98 8.37 -10.51
N MET A 93 -9.59 9.66 -10.46
CA MET A 93 -9.80 10.61 -11.54
C MET A 93 -9.08 10.21 -12.83
N ALA A 94 -7.92 9.57 -12.73
CA ALA A 94 -7.20 9.01 -13.86
C ALA A 94 -7.81 7.69 -14.40
N GLY A 95 -8.88 7.20 -13.80
CA GLY A 95 -9.56 5.95 -14.19
C GLY A 95 -9.05 4.71 -13.46
N GLY A 96 -8.21 4.85 -12.45
CA GLY A 96 -7.76 3.78 -11.57
C GLY A 96 -8.95 3.17 -10.80
N ARG A 97 -8.94 1.85 -10.59
CA ARG A 97 -10.07 1.12 -9.99
C ARG A 97 -9.65 0.23 -8.84
N THR A 98 -8.51 -0.41 -8.94
CA THR A 98 -8.06 -1.41 -7.98
C THR A 98 -6.65 -1.16 -7.54
N ILE A 99 -6.38 -1.40 -6.27
CA ILE A 99 -5.04 -1.37 -5.68
C ILE A 99 -4.76 -2.72 -5.02
N VAL A 100 -3.57 -3.25 -5.27
CA VAL A 100 -3.02 -4.37 -4.50
C VAL A 100 -2.18 -3.79 -3.38
N GLU A 101 -2.72 -3.88 -2.17
CA GLU A 101 -2.08 -3.43 -0.94
C GLU A 101 -1.19 -4.55 -0.41
N VAL A 102 0.10 -4.30 -0.26
CA VAL A 102 1.10 -5.35 0.01
C VAL A 102 1.72 -5.29 1.40
N THR A 103 1.25 -4.41 2.28
CA THR A 103 1.73 -4.33 3.66
C THR A 103 1.46 -5.64 4.39
N PRO A 104 2.47 -6.32 4.95
CA PRO A 104 2.23 -7.52 5.75
C PRO A 104 1.73 -7.18 7.17
N SER A 105 1.14 -8.16 7.84
CA SER A 105 0.46 -7.97 9.13
C SER A 105 1.33 -7.35 10.22
N HIS A 106 2.62 -7.68 10.25
CA HIS A 106 3.56 -7.17 11.25
C HIS A 106 4.10 -5.75 10.96
N LEU A 107 3.67 -5.13 9.87
CA LEU A 107 3.86 -3.71 9.56
C LEU A 107 2.54 -2.94 9.68
N SER A 108 1.68 -3.37 10.61
CA SER A 108 0.40 -2.73 10.96
C SER A 108 -0.68 -2.77 9.89
N ARG A 109 -0.64 -3.73 8.95
CA ARG A 109 -1.77 -3.96 8.06
C ARG A 109 -3.02 -4.30 8.88
N ASP A 110 -4.09 -3.53 8.67
CA ASP A 110 -5.38 -3.77 9.30
C ASP A 110 -6.47 -3.92 8.22
N PRO A 111 -7.10 -5.11 8.10
CA PRO A 111 -8.14 -5.35 7.10
C PRO A 111 -9.38 -4.45 7.26
N LEU A 112 -9.69 -4.02 8.48
CA LEU A 112 -10.85 -3.16 8.73
C LEU A 112 -10.58 -1.75 8.26
N ILE A 113 -9.39 -1.22 8.56
CA ILE A 113 -8.96 0.10 8.08
C ILE A 113 -8.88 0.11 6.55
N LEU A 114 -8.34 -0.93 5.94
CA LEU A 114 -8.28 -1.04 4.48
C LEU A 114 -9.68 -1.09 3.84
N ARG A 115 -10.66 -1.71 4.52
CA ARG A 115 -12.04 -1.70 4.08
C ARG A 115 -12.64 -0.30 4.18
N ASP A 116 -12.39 0.41 5.26
CA ASP A 116 -12.87 1.79 5.44
C ASP A 116 -12.28 2.71 4.36
N ILE A 117 -10.98 2.58 4.05
CA ILE A 117 -10.34 3.29 2.93
C ILE A 117 -11.01 2.94 1.60
N ALA A 118 -11.30 1.66 1.33
CA ALA A 118 -11.96 1.22 0.10
C ALA A 118 -13.38 1.82 -0.01
N GLU A 119 -14.15 1.82 1.07
CA GLU A 119 -15.50 2.38 1.10
C GLU A 119 -15.50 3.89 0.89
N LEU A 120 -14.57 4.62 1.52
CA LEU A 120 -14.49 6.08 1.43
C LEU A 120 -13.95 6.56 0.07
N SER A 121 -12.98 5.86 -0.51
CA SER A 121 -12.34 6.25 -1.77
C SER A 121 -13.06 5.70 -3.01
N GLY A 122 -13.86 4.64 -2.87
CA GLY A 122 -14.46 3.90 -3.98
C GLY A 122 -13.46 3.00 -4.74
N VAL A 123 -12.24 2.83 -4.24
CA VAL A 123 -11.21 1.97 -4.82
C VAL A 123 -11.39 0.53 -4.32
N GLN A 124 -11.27 -0.45 -5.21
CA GLN A 124 -11.20 -1.85 -4.81
C GLN A 124 -9.81 -2.16 -4.23
N VAL A 125 -9.75 -2.74 -3.03
CA VAL A 125 -8.47 -3.07 -2.39
C VAL A 125 -8.34 -4.59 -2.30
N VAL A 126 -7.33 -5.14 -2.99
CA VAL A 126 -6.89 -6.53 -2.85
C VAL A 126 -5.77 -6.56 -1.82
N MET A 127 -6.04 -7.19 -0.70
CA MET A 127 -5.07 -7.27 0.40
C MET A 127 -4.08 -8.41 0.14
N GLY A 128 -2.80 -8.07 0.10
CA GLY A 128 -1.71 -9.03 -0.03
C GLY A 128 -1.53 -9.92 1.22
N GLY A 129 -0.86 -11.03 1.04
CA GLY A 129 -0.46 -11.94 2.12
C GLY A 129 1.06 -12.04 2.22
N GLY A 130 1.54 -12.75 3.25
CA GLY A 130 2.96 -13.05 3.41
C GLY A 130 3.64 -12.33 4.55
N TYR A 131 4.95 -12.50 4.57
CA TYR A 131 5.85 -11.99 5.61
C TYR A 131 6.90 -11.09 4.97
N TYR A 132 7.39 -10.12 5.74
CA TYR A 132 8.48 -9.24 5.32
C TYR A 132 9.85 -9.91 5.58
N LEU A 133 10.83 -9.18 6.07
CA LEU A 133 12.16 -9.72 6.34
C LEU A 133 12.19 -10.54 7.65
N ALA A 134 13.00 -11.60 7.70
CA ALA A 134 13.13 -12.47 8.88
C ALA A 134 13.36 -11.71 10.21
N PRO A 135 14.17 -10.63 10.28
CA PRO A 135 14.32 -9.87 11.50
C PRO A 135 13.05 -9.22 12.03
N SER A 136 12.04 -8.99 11.18
CA SER A 136 10.75 -8.42 11.60
C SER A 136 9.77 -9.46 12.16
N HIS A 137 10.15 -10.75 12.21
CA HIS A 137 9.28 -11.86 12.63
C HIS A 137 9.44 -12.28 14.09
N HIS A 138 10.17 -11.56 14.91
CA HIS A 138 10.46 -11.92 16.30
C HIS A 138 9.24 -12.14 17.20
N HIS A 139 8.06 -11.72 16.78
CA HIS A 139 6.78 -11.94 17.46
C HIS A 139 6.02 -13.20 16.99
N LEU A 140 6.56 -13.93 16.00
CA LEU A 140 5.93 -15.14 15.44
C LEU A 140 6.43 -16.44 16.06
N ASN A 141 7.17 -16.39 17.17
CA ASN A 141 7.66 -17.56 17.93
C ASN A 141 6.62 -18.05 18.94
#